data_ddf0029fe6c9e3d2d1eb480f12295e73
#
_entry.id   ddf0029fe6c9e3d2d1eb480f12295e73
#
_cell.length_a   1.000
_cell.length_b   1.000
_cell.length_c   1.000
_cell.angle_alpha   90.00
_cell.angle_beta   90.00
_cell.angle_gamma   90.00
#
_symmetry.space_group_name_H-M   'P 1'
#
loop_
_entity.id
_entity.type
_entity.pdbx_description
1 polymer ?
#
loop_
_entity_poly.entity_id
_entity_poly.type
_entity_poly.pdbx_seq_one_letter_code
_entity_poly.pdbx_strand_id
1 'polypeptide(L)'
;MHLAHTMIRVRNLEISLEFYCNFLGLHEVRRKNIGDEATLVFLSDDAENYHLERTLNRDGRDYTQGDKFGHLAFHVDDLEAVITEVKERNWWYRQSKPTASSKYIFVRDPDGYDIEILQV
;
A
#
# COMPACT_ATOMS: atom_id res chain seq x y z
N MET A 1 -7.12 22.00 11.10
CA MET A 1 -7.57 20.65 10.69
C MET A 1 -6.43 19.94 9.99
N HIS A 2 -6.13 18.70 10.33
CA HIS A 2 -5.03 17.94 9.76
C HIS A 2 -5.54 16.59 9.25
N LEU A 3 -5.02 16.15 8.12
CA LEU A 3 -5.31 14.82 7.59
C LEU A 3 -4.57 13.79 8.47
N ALA A 4 -5.30 12.87 9.10
CA ALA A 4 -4.72 11.95 10.08
C ALA A 4 -4.30 10.61 9.46
N HIS A 5 -5.24 9.91 8.85
CA HIS A 5 -4.95 8.61 8.25
C HIS A 5 -5.98 8.22 7.19
N THR A 6 -5.61 7.25 6.36
CA THR A 6 -6.54 6.50 5.50
C THR A 6 -6.62 5.06 6.02
N MET A 7 -7.82 4.55 6.24
CA MET A 7 -8.02 3.18 6.66
C MET A 7 -8.43 2.31 5.47
N ILE A 8 -7.73 1.20 5.33
CA ILE A 8 -8.01 0.20 4.29
C ILE A 8 -8.06 -1.18 4.94
N ARG A 9 -9.06 -1.97 4.61
CA ARG A 9 -9.22 -3.32 5.13
C ARG A 9 -8.32 -4.30 4.41
N VAL A 10 -7.78 -5.26 5.17
CA VAL A 10 -6.91 -6.32 4.65
C VAL A 10 -7.45 -7.69 5.06
N ARG A 11 -7.17 -8.70 4.24
CA ARG A 11 -7.55 -10.08 4.54
C ARG A 11 -6.50 -10.82 5.37
N ASN A 12 -5.24 -10.52 5.12
CA ASN A 12 -4.12 -11.11 5.85
C ASN A 12 -3.13 -10.02 6.22
N LEU A 13 -3.05 -9.75 7.52
CA LEU A 13 -2.24 -8.64 8.01
C LEU A 13 -0.75 -8.87 7.77
N GLU A 14 -0.24 -10.08 7.99
CA GLU A 14 1.19 -10.38 7.82
C GLU A 14 1.63 -10.21 6.36
N ILE A 15 0.85 -10.70 5.40
CA ILE A 15 1.14 -10.55 3.97
C ILE A 15 1.05 -9.08 3.56
N SER A 16 0.08 -8.35 4.07
CA SER A 16 -0.05 -6.91 3.82
C SER A 16 1.15 -6.14 4.36
N LEU A 17 1.60 -6.44 5.58
CA LEU A 17 2.75 -5.78 6.19
C LEU A 17 4.06 -6.10 5.44
N GLU A 18 4.22 -7.31 4.94
CA GLU A 18 5.37 -7.66 4.09
C GLU A 18 5.44 -6.75 2.85
N PHE A 19 4.31 -6.52 2.21
CA PHE A 19 4.24 -5.63 1.05
C PHE A 19 4.53 -4.17 1.43
N TYR A 20 3.82 -3.64 2.41
CA TYR A 20 3.91 -2.21 2.76
C TYR A 20 5.19 -1.85 3.52
N CYS A 21 5.70 -2.74 4.34
CA CYS A 21 6.92 -2.47 5.11
C CYS A 21 8.19 -2.91 4.38
N ASN A 22 8.25 -4.14 3.88
CA ASN A 22 9.48 -4.64 3.27
C ASN A 22 9.65 -4.20 1.82
N PHE A 23 8.57 -4.16 1.03
CA PHE A 23 8.67 -3.70 -0.37
C PHE A 23 8.57 -2.18 -0.46
N LEU A 24 7.53 -1.55 0.11
CA LEU A 24 7.32 -0.10 0.01
C LEU A 24 8.12 0.71 1.03
N GLY A 25 8.68 0.08 2.04
CA GLY A 25 9.57 0.75 2.99
C GLY A 25 8.87 1.54 4.09
N LEU A 26 7.57 1.33 4.30
CA LEU A 26 6.88 1.93 5.44
C LEU A 26 7.25 1.21 6.73
N HIS A 27 7.01 1.87 7.87
CA HIS A 27 7.23 1.25 9.16
C HIS A 27 5.99 1.34 10.05
N GLU A 28 5.85 0.38 10.94
CA GLU A 28 4.74 0.35 11.89
C GLU A 28 5.01 1.35 13.01
N VAL A 29 4.09 2.30 13.20
CA VAL A 29 4.18 3.30 14.27
C VAL A 29 3.31 2.95 15.46
N ARG A 30 2.22 2.21 15.24
CA ARG A 30 1.28 1.88 16.30
C ARG A 30 0.40 0.70 15.90
N ARG A 31 0.02 -0.09 16.89
CA ARG A 31 -0.92 -1.20 16.71
C ARG A 31 -1.96 -1.18 17.81
N LYS A 32 -3.20 -1.51 17.48
CA LYS A 32 -4.31 -1.52 18.42
C LYS A 32 -5.24 -2.68 18.12
N ASN A 33 -5.65 -3.40 19.15
CA ASN A 33 -6.70 -4.41 19.06
C ASN A 33 -8.02 -3.83 19.58
N ILE A 34 -9.12 -4.11 18.87
CA ILE A 34 -10.48 -3.79 19.30
C ILE A 34 -11.10 -5.12 19.73
N GLY A 35 -10.90 -5.50 21.00
CA GLY A 35 -11.32 -6.80 21.51
C GLY A 35 -10.85 -7.93 20.60
N ASP A 36 -11.73 -8.88 20.32
CA ASP A 36 -11.50 -9.97 19.38
C ASP A 36 -12.00 -9.64 17.96
N GLU A 37 -12.49 -8.42 17.72
CA GLU A 37 -13.16 -8.05 16.48
C GLU A 37 -12.19 -7.61 15.38
N ALA A 38 -11.16 -6.85 15.75
CA ALA A 38 -10.26 -6.26 14.76
C ALA A 38 -8.88 -5.97 15.31
N THR A 39 -7.89 -5.94 14.42
CA THR A 39 -6.55 -5.43 14.66
C THR A 39 -6.27 -4.29 13.70
N LEU A 40 -5.84 -3.15 14.22
CA LEU A 40 -5.46 -1.96 13.47
C LEU A 40 -3.95 -1.79 13.54
N VAL A 41 -3.31 -1.64 12.40
CA VAL A 41 -1.87 -1.35 12.31
C VAL A 41 -1.69 -0.05 11.54
N PHE A 42 -1.02 0.91 12.15
CA PHE A 42 -0.75 2.22 11.56
C PHE A 42 0.67 2.25 11.01
N LEU A 43 0.80 2.51 9.73
CA LEU A 43 2.06 2.58 9.01
C LEU A 43 2.34 4.02 8.59
N SER A 44 3.61 4.38 8.52
CA SER A 44 4.03 5.70 8.05
C SER A 44 5.35 5.63 7.30
N ASP A 45 5.63 6.68 6.53
CA ASP A 45 6.98 6.94 6.02
C ASP A 45 7.83 7.62 7.12
N ASP A 46 9.05 8.00 6.78
CA ASP A 46 9.98 8.57 7.76
C ASP A 46 9.53 9.94 8.29
N ALA A 47 8.70 10.67 7.56
CA ALA A 47 8.20 11.96 8.00
C ALA A 47 7.12 11.86 9.09
N GLU A 48 6.43 10.73 9.18
CA GLU A 48 5.40 10.41 10.18
C GLU A 48 4.25 11.44 10.28
N ASN A 49 3.99 12.18 9.20
CA ASN A 49 2.94 13.20 9.18
C ASN A 49 1.55 12.62 8.89
N TYR A 50 1.49 11.42 8.33
CA TYR A 50 0.26 10.81 7.86
C TYR A 50 0.37 9.31 7.97
N HIS A 51 -0.72 8.66 8.36
CA HIS A 51 -0.71 7.22 8.57
C HIS A 51 -1.58 6.49 7.57
N LEU A 52 -1.12 5.33 7.17
CA LEU A 52 -1.90 4.35 6.46
C LEU A 52 -2.33 3.28 7.46
N GLU A 53 -3.62 3.24 7.79
CA GLU A 53 -4.16 2.25 8.71
C GLU A 53 -4.55 0.99 7.95
N ARG A 54 -3.95 -0.15 8.33
CA ARG A 54 -4.30 -1.46 7.80
C ARG A 54 -5.15 -2.16 8.86
N THR A 55 -6.39 -2.48 8.51
CA THR A 55 -7.35 -3.05 9.47
C THR A 55 -7.73 -4.46 9.08
N LEU A 56 -7.46 -5.40 9.98
CA LEU A 56 -7.92 -6.78 9.88
C LEU A 56 -9.19 -6.93 10.72
N ASN A 57 -10.33 -7.16 10.07
CA ASN A 57 -11.58 -7.51 10.74
C ASN A 57 -11.75 -9.02 10.77
N ARG A 58 -12.28 -9.53 11.89
CA ARG A 58 -12.47 -10.99 12.08
C ARG A 58 -13.94 -11.40 11.89
N ASP A 59 -14.63 -10.71 11.00
CA ASP A 59 -16.04 -11.01 10.68
C ASP A 59 -16.23 -11.98 9.52
N GLY A 60 -15.13 -12.39 8.86
CA GLY A 60 -15.15 -13.33 7.75
C GLY A 60 -15.78 -12.81 6.46
N ARG A 61 -16.04 -11.50 6.36
CA ARG A 61 -16.61 -10.90 5.15
C ARG A 61 -15.61 -10.89 4.00
N ASP A 62 -16.13 -11.02 2.79
CA ASP A 62 -15.39 -10.61 1.59
C ASP A 62 -15.57 -9.12 1.38
N TYR A 63 -14.54 -8.50 0.80
CA TYR A 63 -14.56 -7.08 0.50
C TYR A 63 -14.56 -6.84 -1.00
N THR A 64 -15.29 -5.79 -1.42
CA THR A 64 -15.18 -5.26 -2.77
C THR A 64 -14.77 -3.80 -2.67
N GLN A 65 -13.82 -3.40 -3.52
CA GLN A 65 -13.34 -2.02 -3.53
C GLN A 65 -14.40 -1.06 -4.08
N GLY A 66 -15.19 -1.53 -5.03
CA GLY A 66 -16.09 -0.67 -5.79
C GLY A 66 -15.31 0.10 -6.86
N ASP A 67 -15.88 1.17 -7.37
CA ASP A 67 -15.32 1.91 -8.50
C ASP A 67 -15.01 3.39 -8.19
N LYS A 68 -15.19 3.83 -6.96
CA LYS A 68 -14.93 5.23 -6.57
C LYS A 68 -13.52 5.48 -6.06
N PHE A 69 -12.96 4.53 -5.30
CA PHE A 69 -11.58 4.64 -4.83
C PHE A 69 -10.63 4.24 -5.96
N GLY A 70 -9.61 5.05 -6.21
CA GLY A 70 -8.60 4.78 -7.23
C GLY A 70 -7.43 3.97 -6.67
N HIS A 71 -6.41 4.68 -6.21
CA HIS A 71 -5.15 4.05 -5.80
C HIS A 71 -4.42 4.90 -4.75
N LEU A 72 -3.43 4.31 -4.09
CA LEU A 72 -2.43 5.02 -3.32
C LEU A 72 -1.21 5.26 -4.22
N ALA A 73 -0.49 6.34 -3.97
CA ALA A 73 0.71 6.69 -4.74
C ALA A 73 1.92 6.88 -3.82
N PHE A 74 3.08 6.45 -4.31
CA PHE A 74 4.36 6.55 -3.61
C PHE A 74 5.39 7.16 -4.54
N HIS A 75 6.22 8.08 -4.05
CA HIS A 75 7.38 8.58 -4.76
C HIS A 75 8.61 7.74 -4.46
N VAL A 76 9.45 7.50 -5.46
CA VAL A 76 10.74 6.82 -5.29
C VAL A 76 11.84 7.57 -6.04
N ASP A 77 13.04 7.46 -5.56
CA ASP A 77 14.23 8.06 -6.21
C ASP A 77 14.71 7.23 -7.40
N ASP A 78 14.53 5.91 -7.35
CA ASP A 78 15.01 4.99 -8.38
C ASP A 78 13.91 4.00 -8.78
N LEU A 79 13.11 4.39 -9.75
CA LEU A 79 12.02 3.56 -10.26
C LEU A 79 12.53 2.30 -10.97
N GLU A 80 13.69 2.37 -11.64
CA GLU A 80 14.24 1.20 -12.32
C GLU A 80 14.61 0.09 -11.34
N ALA A 81 15.12 0.44 -10.17
CA ALA A 81 15.39 -0.52 -9.10
C ALA A 81 14.10 -1.19 -8.61
N VAL A 82 13.02 -0.42 -8.48
CA VAL A 82 11.71 -0.95 -8.11
C VAL A 82 11.18 -1.91 -9.18
N ILE A 83 11.29 -1.54 -10.45
CA ILE A 83 10.87 -2.41 -11.56
C ILE A 83 11.64 -3.73 -11.54
N THR A 84 12.94 -3.68 -11.30
CA THR A 84 13.77 -4.89 -11.19
C THR A 84 13.27 -5.79 -10.07
N GLU A 85 12.99 -5.25 -8.90
CA GLU A 85 12.45 -6.02 -7.77
C GLU A 85 11.08 -6.62 -8.09
N VAL A 86 10.20 -5.86 -8.70
CA VAL A 86 8.87 -6.33 -9.11
C VAL A 86 8.98 -7.51 -10.08
N LYS A 87 9.91 -7.43 -11.04
CA LYS A 87 10.19 -8.53 -11.97
C LYS A 87 10.74 -9.77 -11.26
N GLU A 88 11.67 -9.60 -10.34
CA GLU A 88 12.25 -10.68 -9.56
C GLU A 88 11.21 -11.39 -8.71
N ARG A 89 10.23 -10.64 -8.18
CA ARG A 89 9.12 -11.19 -7.41
C ARG A 89 8.04 -11.81 -8.30
N ASN A 90 8.15 -11.66 -9.62
CA ASN A 90 7.17 -12.14 -10.60
C ASN A 90 5.76 -11.56 -10.37
N TRP A 91 5.71 -10.29 -9.98
CA TRP A 91 4.46 -9.57 -9.76
C TRP A 91 3.96 -8.92 -11.04
N TRP A 92 2.65 -8.75 -11.14
CA TRP A 92 2.05 -7.94 -12.20
C TRP A 92 2.42 -6.47 -12.03
N TYR A 93 2.73 -5.80 -13.14
CA TYR A 93 2.89 -4.36 -13.16
C TYR A 93 2.55 -3.80 -14.55
N ARG A 94 2.26 -2.51 -14.58
CA ARG A 94 1.99 -1.77 -15.82
C ARG A 94 2.80 -0.48 -15.79
N GLN A 95 3.62 -0.26 -16.80
CA GLN A 95 4.44 0.95 -16.93
C GLN A 95 3.66 2.09 -17.60
N SER A 96 4.03 3.34 -17.28
CA SER A 96 3.61 4.51 -18.03
C SER A 96 4.08 4.40 -19.48
N LYS A 97 3.32 5.05 -20.38
CA LYS A 97 3.71 5.11 -21.79
C LYS A 97 4.99 5.92 -21.96
N PRO A 98 5.84 5.60 -22.97
CA PRO A 98 7.06 6.37 -23.23
C PRO A 98 6.82 7.85 -23.47
N THR A 99 5.61 8.22 -23.94
CA THR A 99 5.20 9.60 -24.19
C THR A 99 4.66 10.33 -22.97
N ALA A 100 4.53 9.65 -21.83
CA ALA A 100 4.02 10.26 -20.60
C ALA A 100 5.01 11.29 -20.06
N SER A 101 4.48 12.38 -19.48
CA SER A 101 5.28 13.46 -18.89
C SER A 101 6.02 13.03 -17.62
N SER A 102 5.55 11.99 -16.95
CA SER A 102 6.18 11.41 -15.77
C SER A 102 6.30 9.90 -15.90
N LYS A 103 7.31 9.34 -15.24
CA LYS A 103 7.54 7.90 -15.24
C LYS A 103 6.93 7.30 -13.99
N TYR A 104 6.12 6.27 -14.16
CA TYR A 104 5.50 5.55 -13.07
C TYR A 104 5.20 4.10 -13.46
N ILE A 105 4.95 3.29 -12.48
CA ILE A 105 4.36 1.96 -12.65
C ILE A 105 3.16 1.82 -11.73
N PHE A 106 2.25 0.92 -12.10
CA PHE A 106 1.24 0.39 -11.19
C PHE A 106 1.60 -1.03 -10.82
N VAL A 107 1.48 -1.35 -9.54
CA VAL A 107 1.53 -2.71 -9.01
C VAL A 107 0.26 -2.96 -8.21
N ARG A 108 0.04 -4.20 -7.77
CA ARG A 108 -1.10 -4.53 -6.92
C ARG A 108 -0.61 -5.07 -5.59
N ASP A 109 -1.25 -4.62 -4.53
CA ASP A 109 -0.97 -5.15 -3.21
C ASP A 109 -1.60 -6.54 -3.03
N PRO A 110 -1.35 -7.24 -1.90
CA PRO A 110 -1.90 -8.59 -1.70
C PRO A 110 -3.43 -8.68 -1.68
N ASP A 111 -4.12 -7.57 -1.42
CA ASP A 111 -5.59 -7.51 -1.43
C ASP A 111 -6.15 -7.04 -2.78
N GLY A 112 -5.29 -6.75 -3.76
CA GLY A 112 -5.68 -6.32 -5.09
C GLY A 112 -5.84 -4.82 -5.27
N TYR A 113 -5.45 -4.00 -4.29
CA TYR A 113 -5.46 -2.55 -4.45
C TYR A 113 -4.35 -2.10 -5.39
N ASP A 114 -4.68 -1.20 -6.29
CA ASP A 114 -3.70 -0.60 -7.19
C ASP A 114 -2.80 0.38 -6.42
N ILE A 115 -1.52 0.29 -6.67
CA ILE A 115 -0.49 1.14 -6.06
C ILE A 115 0.31 1.78 -7.20
N GLU A 116 0.32 3.11 -7.25
CA GLU A 116 1.14 3.86 -8.19
C GLU A 116 2.49 4.17 -7.56
N ILE A 117 3.57 3.92 -8.29
CA ILE A 117 4.93 4.24 -7.84
C ILE A 117 5.54 5.17 -8.89
N LEU A 118 5.86 6.40 -8.47
CA LEU A 118 6.30 7.47 -9.36
C LEU A 118 7.77 7.81 -9.13
N GLN A 119 8.49 8.01 -10.23
CA GLN A 119 9.83 8.58 -10.20
C GLN A 119 9.76 10.05 -9.77
N VAL A 120 10.55 10.41 -8.79
CA VAL A 120 10.71 11.81 -8.37
C VAL A 120 11.65 12.53 -9.30
#